data_51793bb51b8a848a4dec8a275e459051
#
_entry.id   51793bb51b8a848a4dec8a275e459051
#
_cell.length_a   1.000
_cell.length_b   1.000
_cell.length_c   1.000
_cell.angle_alpha   90.00
_cell.angle_beta   90.00
_cell.angle_gamma   90.00
#
_symmetry.space_group_name_H-M   'P 1'
#
loop_
_entity.id
_entity.type
_entity.pdbx_description
1 polymer ?
#
loop_
_entity_poly.entity_id
_entity_poly.type
_entity_poly.pdbx_seq_one_letter_code
_entity_poly.pdbx_strand_id
1 'polypeptide(L)'
;MKLLILLVVVLGLVAAVQLSKVYQLSIALRGKREEDISEADNRLNGGAFLAFMAVFYASFIYLLMNYGSYGTPPATEHGLAVDQLMNFNMAIIFTVFFIVNTLLFWFAAKYYYRVDRKARFFAHDNRLELVWTVIPSIVLAVIIAFGLRTWNQMTGDAAEDALRVELYSKQFDWTARYPGNDGEFGLANYNLITPMNALGIVTADGIAEALEEIEGKIDKVEQEISYEKGHLLAEREALVAQLAGDDHGHGGYGHGGHGDHGHDDHADHDGHDHDHGGHGHENQGDHGHDDHAGHDGHDHDDHVDHGHDGHGHDDHADHGHDDGALQAVLEARIHEIDEMLASDKVTILTDAAYEAKEDKLYRLQRHRQRIQEIREFEFDGNLSAWEVGMDDRIVKGEFHLPVGQEVEFVFRSRDVIHSAYMPAFRAQMNTVPGVPTRFKMTPTITTDSMRTVLNDPEFDYVLLCNKVCGAAHFNMQMKVIVETEEQYAAWLAEQEEFLVKEGSDEPELEQAVTTEETTNVTASL
;
A
#
# COMPACT_ATOMS: atom_id res chain seq x y z
N MET A 1 -33.19 -7.96 -20.94
CA MET A 1 -34.08 -6.83 -20.62
C MET A 1 -33.34 -5.49 -20.50
N LYS A 2 -32.31 -5.33 -19.66
CA LYS A 2 -31.60 -4.05 -19.47
C LYS A 2 -31.01 -3.44 -20.76
N LEU A 3 -30.45 -4.28 -21.63
CA LEU A 3 -29.90 -3.85 -22.93
C LEU A 3 -31.00 -3.35 -23.90
N LEU A 4 -32.14 -3.99 -23.87
CA LEU A 4 -33.30 -3.61 -24.71
C LEU A 4 -33.90 -2.28 -24.25
N ILE A 5 -33.97 -2.04 -22.94
CA ILE A 5 -34.41 -0.75 -22.38
C ILE A 5 -33.42 0.37 -22.76
N LEU A 6 -32.11 0.11 -22.63
CA LEU A 6 -31.07 1.05 -23.04
C LEU A 6 -31.18 1.37 -24.54
N LEU A 7 -31.39 0.36 -25.38
CA LEU A 7 -31.58 0.52 -26.82
C LEU A 7 -32.81 1.41 -27.13
N VAL A 8 -33.95 1.16 -26.46
CA VAL A 8 -35.16 1.94 -26.61
C VAL A 8 -34.95 3.42 -26.22
N VAL A 9 -34.25 3.64 -25.09
CA VAL A 9 -33.91 5.01 -24.64
C VAL A 9 -33.01 5.72 -25.66
N VAL A 10 -31.97 5.05 -26.15
CA VAL A 10 -31.05 5.61 -27.15
C VAL A 10 -31.79 5.91 -28.46
N LEU A 11 -32.62 4.97 -28.93
CA LEU A 11 -33.45 5.18 -30.13
C LEU A 11 -34.44 6.34 -29.93
N GLY A 12 -35.04 6.45 -28.75
CA GLY A 12 -35.92 7.57 -28.39
C GLY A 12 -35.20 8.91 -28.43
N LEU A 13 -33.98 8.99 -27.89
CA LEU A 13 -33.14 10.19 -27.97
C LEU A 13 -32.74 10.53 -29.40
N VAL A 14 -32.32 9.53 -30.18
CA VAL A 14 -32.00 9.72 -31.60
C VAL A 14 -33.23 10.22 -32.38
N ALA A 15 -34.41 9.65 -32.15
CA ALA A 15 -35.65 10.08 -32.76
C ALA A 15 -36.01 11.53 -32.38
N ALA A 16 -35.84 11.91 -31.11
CA ALA A 16 -36.08 13.30 -30.66
C ALA A 16 -35.11 14.29 -31.33
N VAL A 17 -33.82 13.94 -31.45
CA VAL A 17 -32.82 14.76 -32.18
C VAL A 17 -33.17 14.88 -33.66
N GLN A 18 -33.60 13.78 -34.30
CA GLN A 18 -34.00 13.81 -35.71
C GLN A 18 -35.27 14.63 -35.92
N LEU A 19 -36.27 14.52 -35.03
CA LEU A 19 -37.49 15.36 -35.08
C LEU A 19 -37.14 16.85 -34.91
N SER A 20 -36.22 17.18 -34.01
CA SER A 20 -35.73 18.56 -33.84
C SER A 20 -35.06 19.08 -35.13
N LYS A 21 -34.21 18.26 -35.79
CA LYS A 21 -33.58 18.62 -37.06
C LYS A 21 -34.62 18.80 -38.19
N VAL A 22 -35.62 17.93 -38.30
CA VAL A 22 -36.71 18.04 -39.26
C VAL A 22 -37.51 19.31 -39.01
N TYR A 23 -37.77 19.66 -37.75
CA TYR A 23 -38.42 20.89 -37.36
C TYR A 23 -37.62 22.13 -37.78
N GLN A 24 -36.30 22.15 -37.48
CA GLN A 24 -35.39 23.23 -37.88
C GLN A 24 -35.33 23.40 -39.42
N LEU A 25 -35.20 22.29 -40.17
CA LEU A 25 -35.24 22.31 -41.64
C LEU A 25 -36.58 22.83 -42.19
N SER A 26 -37.70 22.45 -41.56
CA SER A 26 -39.02 22.92 -41.90
C SER A 26 -39.17 24.46 -41.70
N ILE A 27 -38.59 24.99 -40.61
CA ILE A 27 -38.54 26.44 -40.36
C ILE A 27 -37.67 27.14 -41.41
N ALA A 28 -36.50 26.60 -41.73
CA ALA A 28 -35.61 27.16 -42.75
C ALA A 28 -36.25 27.16 -44.14
N LEU A 29 -36.97 26.10 -44.53
CA LEU A 29 -37.68 25.98 -45.77
C LEU A 29 -38.91 26.96 -45.88
N ARG A 30 -39.47 27.33 -44.72
CA ARG A 30 -40.57 28.32 -44.65
C ARG A 30 -40.10 29.78 -44.71
N GLY A 31 -38.76 30.00 -44.83
CA GLY A 31 -38.17 31.33 -44.92
C GLY A 31 -38.23 32.16 -43.65
N LYS A 32 -38.52 31.52 -42.49
CA LYS A 32 -38.40 32.15 -41.16
C LYS A 32 -36.94 32.16 -40.75
N ARG A 33 -36.43 33.33 -40.39
CA ARG A 33 -35.09 33.44 -39.78
C ARG A 33 -35.12 32.84 -38.36
N GLU A 34 -34.01 32.31 -37.90
CA GLU A 34 -33.88 31.83 -36.51
C GLU A 34 -34.21 32.92 -35.48
N GLU A 35 -34.08 34.19 -35.87
CA GLU A 35 -34.39 35.36 -35.06
C GLU A 35 -35.91 35.62 -34.93
N ASP A 36 -36.75 35.03 -35.82
CA ASP A 36 -38.22 35.22 -35.85
C ASP A 36 -38.95 34.14 -35.02
N ILE A 37 -38.46 33.86 -33.79
CA ILE A 37 -39.14 32.94 -32.87
C ILE A 37 -40.42 33.63 -32.37
N SER A 38 -41.55 32.99 -32.61
CA SER A 38 -42.85 33.54 -32.19
C SER A 38 -42.99 33.46 -30.64
N GLU A 39 -43.79 34.39 -30.07
CA GLU A 39 -44.13 34.30 -28.64
C GLU A 39 -44.82 32.99 -28.29
N ALA A 40 -45.55 32.38 -29.20
CA ALA A 40 -46.17 31.07 -29.01
C ALA A 40 -45.14 29.96 -28.86
N ASP A 41 -44.04 29.98 -29.66
CA ASP A 41 -42.95 29.00 -29.56
C ASP A 41 -42.18 29.17 -28.25
N ASN A 42 -41.91 30.41 -27.84
CA ASN A 42 -41.25 30.69 -26.56
C ASN A 42 -42.12 30.26 -25.37
N ARG A 43 -43.43 30.46 -25.43
CA ARG A 43 -44.37 29.98 -24.41
C ARG A 43 -44.46 28.46 -24.36
N LEU A 44 -44.44 27.80 -25.55
CA LEU A 44 -44.42 26.35 -25.65
C LEU A 44 -43.11 25.77 -25.01
N ASN A 45 -41.95 26.34 -25.36
CA ASN A 45 -40.67 25.96 -24.80
C ASN A 45 -40.65 26.17 -23.28
N GLY A 46 -41.17 27.31 -22.79
CA GLY A 46 -41.31 27.53 -21.35
C GLY A 46 -42.19 26.48 -20.66
N GLY A 47 -43.31 26.09 -21.30
CA GLY A 47 -44.16 24.99 -20.83
C GLY A 47 -43.43 23.62 -20.83
N ALA A 48 -42.61 23.39 -21.87
CA ALA A 48 -41.82 22.17 -21.99
C ALA A 48 -40.78 22.02 -20.86
N PHE A 49 -40.17 23.11 -20.39
CA PHE A 49 -39.27 23.07 -19.21
C PHE A 49 -40.01 22.63 -17.95
N LEU A 50 -41.24 23.09 -17.73
CA LEU A 50 -42.03 22.64 -16.55
C LEU A 50 -42.47 21.18 -16.68
N ALA A 51 -42.86 20.74 -17.89
CA ALA A 51 -43.18 19.34 -18.12
C ALA A 51 -41.95 18.45 -17.93
N PHE A 52 -40.79 18.86 -18.42
CA PHE A 52 -39.53 18.17 -18.20
C PHE A 52 -39.21 18.09 -16.70
N MET A 53 -39.33 19.19 -15.97
CA MET A 53 -39.10 19.21 -14.50
C MET A 53 -39.98 18.18 -13.78
N ALA A 54 -41.25 18.09 -14.14
CA ALA A 54 -42.18 17.13 -13.52
C ALA A 54 -41.76 15.69 -13.81
N VAL A 55 -41.43 15.36 -15.06
CA VAL A 55 -40.93 14.01 -15.44
C VAL A 55 -39.59 13.70 -14.78
N PHE A 56 -38.68 14.68 -14.76
CA PHE A 56 -37.36 14.55 -14.12
C PHE A 56 -37.49 14.24 -12.63
N TYR A 57 -38.31 14.97 -11.87
CA TYR A 57 -38.53 14.71 -10.46
C TYR A 57 -39.25 13.40 -10.22
N ALA A 58 -40.25 13.06 -11.00
CA ALA A 58 -40.93 11.78 -10.90
C ALA A 58 -39.96 10.61 -11.12
N SER A 59 -39.10 10.70 -12.15
CA SER A 59 -38.07 9.71 -12.45
C SER A 59 -37.05 9.62 -11.29
N PHE A 60 -36.61 10.77 -10.78
CA PHE A 60 -35.66 10.83 -9.67
C PHE A 60 -36.21 10.17 -8.41
N ILE A 61 -37.46 10.50 -8.03
CA ILE A 61 -38.14 9.93 -6.86
C ILE A 61 -38.34 8.42 -7.05
N TYR A 62 -38.77 8.00 -8.26
CA TYR A 62 -38.91 6.58 -8.59
C TYR A 62 -37.60 5.80 -8.42
N LEU A 63 -36.48 6.33 -8.94
CA LEU A 63 -35.17 5.71 -8.80
C LEU A 63 -34.71 5.66 -7.33
N LEU A 64 -34.93 6.75 -6.58
CA LEU A 64 -34.57 6.81 -5.17
C LEU A 64 -35.35 5.79 -4.34
N MET A 65 -36.63 5.62 -4.59
CA MET A 65 -37.49 4.67 -3.86
C MET A 65 -37.13 3.21 -4.18
N ASN A 66 -36.68 2.90 -5.40
CA ASN A 66 -36.40 1.52 -5.81
C ASN A 66 -34.94 1.12 -5.67
N TYR A 67 -34.01 2.08 -5.65
CA TYR A 67 -32.56 1.81 -5.69
C TYR A 67 -31.75 2.63 -4.67
N GLY A 68 -32.41 3.40 -3.83
CA GLY A 68 -31.77 4.30 -2.84
C GLY A 68 -31.35 3.60 -1.54
N SER A 69 -31.29 2.27 -1.49
CA SER A 69 -30.83 1.52 -0.34
C SER A 69 -29.32 1.39 -0.30
N TYR A 70 -28.72 1.49 0.88
CA TYR A 70 -27.28 1.25 1.10
C TYR A 70 -26.88 -0.23 1.12
N GLY A 71 -27.79 -1.14 0.76
CA GLY A 71 -27.56 -2.58 0.79
C GLY A 71 -27.76 -3.16 2.21
N THR A 72 -26.70 -3.77 2.77
CA THR A 72 -26.76 -4.39 4.10
C THR A 72 -26.90 -3.35 5.22
N PRO A 73 -27.62 -3.66 6.32
CA PRO A 73 -27.59 -2.85 7.53
C PRO A 73 -26.17 -2.66 8.06
N PRO A 74 -25.87 -1.57 8.77
CA PRO A 74 -24.55 -1.38 9.39
C PRO A 74 -24.36 -2.39 10.52
N ALA A 75 -23.22 -3.05 10.53
CA ALA A 75 -22.88 -4.11 11.47
C ALA A 75 -21.84 -3.67 12.52
N THR A 76 -21.68 -2.35 12.74
CA THR A 76 -20.79 -1.79 13.75
C THR A 76 -21.44 -0.58 14.44
N GLU A 77 -20.96 -0.25 15.63
CA GLU A 77 -21.43 0.93 16.36
C GLU A 77 -21.22 2.23 15.59
N HIS A 78 -20.01 2.45 15.06
CA HIS A 78 -19.71 3.63 14.26
C HIS A 78 -20.46 3.63 12.92
N GLY A 79 -20.77 2.45 12.39
CA GLY A 79 -21.52 2.31 11.13
C GLY A 79 -22.88 2.97 11.18
N LEU A 80 -23.58 2.90 12.33
CA LEU A 80 -24.83 3.64 12.56
C LEU A 80 -24.59 5.16 12.48
N ALA A 81 -23.53 5.67 13.10
CA ALA A 81 -23.20 7.09 13.06
C ALA A 81 -22.83 7.56 11.64
N VAL A 82 -22.10 6.74 10.88
CA VAL A 82 -21.77 6.99 9.47
C VAL A 82 -23.05 7.06 8.62
N ASP A 83 -23.98 6.10 8.77
CA ASP A 83 -25.23 6.10 8.03
C ASP A 83 -26.12 7.29 8.41
N GLN A 84 -26.17 7.69 9.67
CA GLN A 84 -26.88 8.89 10.12
C GLN A 84 -26.28 10.16 9.50
N LEU A 85 -24.95 10.29 9.49
CA LEU A 85 -24.26 11.42 8.85
C LEU A 85 -24.51 11.43 7.33
N MET A 86 -24.51 10.26 6.69
CA MET A 86 -24.82 10.14 5.26
C MET A 86 -26.25 10.56 4.97
N ASN A 87 -27.22 10.10 5.76
CA ASN A 87 -28.63 10.49 5.62
C ASN A 87 -28.84 12.00 5.82
N PHE A 88 -28.15 12.59 6.80
CA PHE A 88 -28.16 14.04 7.00
C PHE A 88 -27.61 14.79 5.79
N ASN A 89 -26.48 14.35 5.26
CA ASN A 89 -25.89 14.94 4.05
C ASN A 89 -26.83 14.80 2.84
N MET A 90 -27.45 13.62 2.64
CA MET A 90 -28.40 13.39 1.56
C MET A 90 -29.62 14.28 1.69
N ALA A 91 -30.15 14.47 2.90
CA ALA A 91 -31.26 15.40 3.13
C ALA A 91 -30.93 16.83 2.69
N ILE A 92 -29.73 17.32 3.02
CA ILE A 92 -29.24 18.65 2.59
C ILE A 92 -29.10 18.70 1.08
N ILE A 93 -28.41 17.73 0.48
CA ILE A 93 -28.16 17.66 -0.96
C ILE A 93 -29.48 17.63 -1.74
N PHE A 94 -30.43 16.80 -1.34
CA PHE A 94 -31.73 16.72 -1.99
C PHE A 94 -32.53 18.01 -1.82
N THR A 95 -32.50 18.64 -0.65
CA THR A 95 -33.15 19.92 -0.43
C THR A 95 -32.62 20.99 -1.38
N VAL A 96 -31.29 21.14 -1.44
CA VAL A 96 -30.64 22.10 -2.35
C VAL A 96 -30.91 21.74 -3.80
N PHE A 97 -30.84 20.47 -4.18
CA PHE A 97 -31.12 19.97 -5.52
C PHE A 97 -32.54 20.37 -5.99
N PHE A 98 -33.58 20.12 -5.18
CA PHE A 98 -34.95 20.49 -5.52
C PHE A 98 -35.15 21.99 -5.59
N ILE A 99 -34.57 22.76 -4.65
CA ILE A 99 -34.69 24.25 -4.69
C ILE A 99 -34.02 24.80 -5.94
N VAL A 100 -32.77 24.44 -6.20
CA VAL A 100 -32.01 25.01 -7.33
C VAL A 100 -32.62 24.62 -8.68
N ASN A 101 -32.96 23.34 -8.86
CA ASN A 101 -33.56 22.89 -10.12
C ASN A 101 -34.98 23.47 -10.33
N THR A 102 -35.76 23.60 -9.26
CA THR A 102 -37.07 24.25 -9.36
C THR A 102 -36.94 25.71 -9.82
N LEU A 103 -36.00 26.45 -9.19
CA LEU A 103 -35.74 27.85 -9.62
C LEU A 103 -35.24 27.90 -11.07
N LEU A 104 -34.33 26.99 -11.45
CA LEU A 104 -33.81 26.93 -12.82
C LEU A 104 -34.92 26.76 -13.86
N PHE A 105 -35.73 25.71 -13.74
CA PHE A 105 -36.77 25.40 -14.71
C PHE A 105 -37.91 26.39 -14.65
N TRP A 106 -38.27 26.86 -13.45
CA TRP A 106 -39.34 27.87 -13.30
C TRP A 106 -38.95 29.22 -13.88
N PHE A 107 -37.69 29.66 -13.68
CA PHE A 107 -37.22 30.91 -14.27
C PHE A 107 -37.07 30.80 -15.78
N ALA A 108 -36.60 29.68 -16.31
CA ALA A 108 -36.60 29.43 -17.74
C ALA A 108 -38.01 29.49 -18.33
N ALA A 109 -39.00 28.90 -17.66
CA ALA A 109 -40.41 28.93 -18.07
C ALA A 109 -41.07 30.31 -17.92
N LYS A 110 -40.71 31.07 -16.87
CA LYS A 110 -41.36 32.35 -16.56
C LYS A 110 -40.74 33.53 -17.30
N TYR A 111 -39.42 33.53 -17.48
CA TYR A 111 -38.66 34.68 -17.97
C TYR A 111 -38.19 34.51 -19.43
N TYR A 112 -38.92 33.73 -20.24
CA TYR A 112 -38.66 33.65 -21.67
C TYR A 112 -38.84 35.01 -22.36
N TYR A 113 -38.22 35.19 -23.53
CA TYR A 113 -38.29 36.43 -24.31
C TYR A 113 -39.72 36.80 -24.69
N ARG A 114 -40.09 38.06 -24.45
CA ARG A 114 -41.33 38.70 -24.89
C ARG A 114 -41.01 40.08 -25.42
N VAL A 115 -41.77 40.50 -26.48
CA VAL A 115 -41.57 41.81 -27.11
C VAL A 115 -41.89 42.96 -26.14
N ASP A 116 -42.87 42.78 -25.24
CA ASP A 116 -43.33 43.76 -24.27
C ASP A 116 -42.46 43.87 -23.01
N ARG A 117 -41.45 42.98 -22.85
CA ARG A 117 -40.62 42.93 -21.68
C ARG A 117 -39.14 43.17 -22.01
N LYS A 118 -38.55 44.11 -21.28
CA LYS A 118 -37.09 44.33 -21.32
C LYS A 118 -36.40 43.54 -20.20
N ALA A 119 -35.31 42.89 -20.55
CA ALA A 119 -34.45 42.26 -19.57
C ALA A 119 -33.85 43.32 -18.63
N ARG A 120 -33.85 43.02 -17.35
CA ARG A 120 -33.22 43.87 -16.35
C ARG A 120 -31.76 43.41 -16.17
N PHE A 121 -30.84 44.31 -16.38
CA PHE A 121 -29.44 44.02 -16.16
C PHE A 121 -29.12 44.06 -14.65
N PHE A 122 -28.46 43.02 -14.18
CA PHE A 122 -28.10 42.81 -12.79
C PHE A 122 -26.61 42.45 -12.76
N ALA A 123 -25.74 43.40 -12.46
CA ALA A 123 -24.30 43.14 -12.46
C ALA A 123 -23.86 42.49 -11.15
N HIS A 124 -24.27 43.06 -10.02
CA HIS A 124 -23.89 42.61 -8.68
C HIS A 124 -25.04 42.79 -7.68
N ASP A 125 -25.16 41.87 -6.74
CA ASP A 125 -26.04 41.97 -5.58
C ASP A 125 -25.36 41.40 -4.33
N ASN A 126 -24.71 42.26 -3.55
CA ASN A 126 -23.96 41.87 -2.36
C ASN A 126 -24.82 41.12 -1.33
N ARG A 127 -26.14 41.34 -1.29
CA ARG A 127 -27.02 40.62 -0.36
C ARG A 127 -27.24 39.19 -0.82
N LEU A 128 -27.44 38.99 -2.11
CA LEU A 128 -27.61 37.67 -2.68
C LEU A 128 -26.29 36.89 -2.58
N GLU A 129 -25.17 37.54 -2.90
CA GLU A 129 -23.82 36.97 -2.75
C GLU A 129 -23.56 36.51 -1.31
N LEU A 130 -23.88 37.35 -0.30
CA LEU A 130 -23.75 36.98 1.10
C LEU A 130 -24.58 35.73 1.44
N VAL A 131 -25.83 35.66 0.97
CA VAL A 131 -26.73 34.53 1.28
C VAL A 131 -26.18 33.21 0.76
N TRP A 132 -25.79 33.15 -0.53
CA TRP A 132 -25.32 31.89 -1.12
C TRP A 132 -23.88 31.52 -0.71
N THR A 133 -23.15 32.43 -0.05
CA THR A 133 -21.83 32.11 0.52
C THR A 133 -21.93 31.69 1.98
N VAL A 134 -22.64 32.47 2.80
CA VAL A 134 -22.68 32.25 4.27
C VAL A 134 -23.49 31.00 4.63
N ILE A 135 -24.66 30.79 4.00
CA ILE A 135 -25.50 29.64 4.33
C ILE A 135 -24.77 28.31 4.05
N PRO A 136 -24.23 28.07 2.83
CA PRO A 136 -23.47 26.84 2.57
C PRO A 136 -22.23 26.70 3.44
N SER A 137 -21.54 27.79 3.78
CA SER A 137 -20.36 27.75 4.65
C SER A 137 -20.70 27.28 6.07
N ILE A 138 -21.81 27.75 6.65
CA ILE A 138 -22.29 27.29 7.95
C ILE A 138 -22.66 25.81 7.91
N VAL A 139 -23.42 25.39 6.89
CA VAL A 139 -23.83 23.99 6.70
C VAL A 139 -22.60 23.10 6.56
N LEU A 140 -21.62 23.51 5.75
CA LEU A 140 -20.38 22.77 5.57
C LEU A 140 -19.57 22.66 6.87
N ALA A 141 -19.47 23.73 7.66
CA ALA A 141 -18.80 23.72 8.95
C ALA A 141 -19.43 22.70 9.92
N VAL A 142 -20.76 22.62 9.95
CA VAL A 142 -21.50 21.63 10.76
C VAL A 142 -21.20 20.20 10.28
N ILE A 143 -21.25 19.96 8.96
CA ILE A 143 -20.93 18.63 8.40
C ILE A 143 -19.51 18.21 8.74
N ILE A 144 -18.53 19.13 8.59
CA ILE A 144 -17.13 18.85 8.92
C ILE A 144 -16.96 18.52 10.41
N ALA A 145 -17.61 19.27 11.30
CA ALA A 145 -17.52 19.00 12.73
C ALA A 145 -18.02 17.60 13.11
N PHE A 146 -19.17 17.19 12.55
CA PHE A 146 -19.70 15.82 12.77
C PHE A 146 -18.83 14.76 12.11
N GLY A 147 -18.33 15.01 10.90
CA GLY A 147 -17.42 14.10 10.19
C GLY A 147 -16.11 13.87 10.94
N LEU A 148 -15.48 14.93 11.44
CA LEU A 148 -14.25 14.84 12.25
C LEU A 148 -14.50 14.07 13.56
N ARG A 149 -15.65 14.30 14.22
CA ARG A 149 -15.97 13.54 15.43
C ARG A 149 -16.05 12.04 15.14
N THR A 150 -16.78 11.64 14.09
CA THR A 150 -16.89 10.23 13.68
C THR A 150 -15.53 9.65 13.31
N TRP A 151 -14.73 10.39 12.55
CA TRP A 151 -13.37 9.99 12.17
C TRP A 151 -12.50 9.73 13.41
N ASN A 152 -12.47 10.67 14.35
CA ASN A 152 -11.67 10.53 15.58
C ASN A 152 -12.11 9.34 16.44
N GLN A 153 -13.39 8.97 16.43
CA GLN A 153 -13.87 7.76 17.12
C GLN A 153 -13.32 6.48 16.51
N MET A 154 -13.10 6.46 15.19
CA MET A 154 -12.63 5.28 14.46
C MET A 154 -11.10 5.16 14.43
N THR A 155 -10.37 6.28 14.50
CA THR A 155 -8.91 6.34 14.35
C THR A 155 -8.18 6.73 15.63
N GLY A 156 -8.91 6.97 16.72
CA GLY A 156 -8.32 7.23 18.05
C GLY A 156 -7.73 5.96 18.66
N ASP A 157 -7.13 6.11 19.83
CA ASP A 157 -6.54 4.98 20.55
C ASP A 157 -7.61 3.93 20.89
N ALA A 158 -7.26 2.68 20.76
CA ALA A 158 -8.12 1.56 21.14
C ALA A 158 -8.14 1.37 22.67
N ALA A 159 -9.16 0.68 23.16
CA ALA A 159 -9.20 0.26 24.56
C ALA A 159 -8.04 -0.71 24.87
N GLU A 160 -7.59 -0.74 26.12
CA GLU A 160 -6.48 -1.63 26.54
C GLU A 160 -6.80 -3.12 26.36
N ASP A 161 -8.09 -3.46 26.42
CA ASP A 161 -8.60 -4.82 26.23
C ASP A 161 -9.13 -5.09 24.80
N ALA A 162 -8.88 -4.18 23.86
CA ALA A 162 -9.29 -4.36 22.48
C ALA A 162 -8.54 -5.54 21.84
N LEU A 163 -9.27 -6.36 21.08
CA LEU A 163 -8.65 -7.38 20.26
C LEU A 163 -7.80 -6.70 19.16
N ARG A 164 -6.55 -7.10 19.01
CA ARG A 164 -5.69 -6.59 17.96
C ARG A 164 -5.63 -7.57 16.79
N VAL A 165 -5.84 -7.09 15.57
CA VAL A 165 -5.75 -7.88 14.33
C VAL A 165 -4.89 -7.13 13.33
N GLU A 166 -3.81 -7.73 12.87
CA GLU A 166 -3.00 -7.18 11.79
C GLU A 166 -3.51 -7.73 10.45
N LEU A 167 -3.85 -6.83 9.52
CA LEU A 167 -4.24 -7.18 8.15
C LEU A 167 -3.14 -6.77 7.18
N TYR A 168 -2.54 -7.77 6.55
CA TYR A 168 -1.44 -7.63 5.64
C TYR A 168 -1.89 -7.87 4.21
N SER A 169 -1.66 -6.89 3.34
CA SER A 169 -2.05 -6.92 1.93
C SER A 169 -0.86 -7.15 1.01
N LYS A 170 -1.07 -7.95 -0.01
CA LYS A 170 -0.16 -8.13 -1.15
C LYS A 170 -0.97 -8.33 -2.42
N GLN A 171 -0.35 -8.21 -3.58
CA GLN A 171 -0.97 -8.52 -4.88
C GLN A 171 -1.09 -10.06 -5.06
N PHE A 172 -2.27 -10.70 -4.94
CA PHE A 172 -3.61 -10.10 -4.79
C PHE A 172 -4.35 -10.84 -3.67
N ASP A 173 -3.84 -10.76 -2.48
CA ASP A 173 -4.30 -11.55 -1.34
C ASP A 173 -4.28 -10.73 -0.04
N TRP A 174 -5.06 -11.19 0.94
CA TRP A 174 -5.09 -10.71 2.31
C TRP A 174 -4.61 -11.79 3.25
N THR A 175 -3.89 -11.40 4.26
CA THR A 175 -3.48 -12.27 5.37
C THR A 175 -3.85 -11.56 6.68
N ALA A 176 -4.52 -12.27 7.58
CA ALA A 176 -4.78 -11.78 8.92
C ALA A 176 -3.81 -12.44 9.91
N ARG A 177 -3.36 -11.68 10.89
CA ARG A 177 -2.50 -12.13 11.98
C ARG A 177 -3.12 -11.72 13.30
N TYR A 178 -3.19 -12.65 14.22
CA TYR A 178 -3.64 -12.45 15.58
C TYR A 178 -2.45 -12.56 16.51
N PRO A 179 -2.41 -11.79 17.59
CA PRO A 179 -1.41 -11.98 18.61
C PRO A 179 -1.61 -13.33 19.29
N GLY A 180 -0.53 -13.88 19.81
CA GLY A 180 -0.57 -15.11 20.54
C GLY A 180 -1.26 -15.00 21.90
N ASN A 181 -0.89 -15.92 22.80
CA ASN A 181 -1.48 -15.97 24.15
C ASN A 181 -0.99 -14.81 25.03
N ASP A 182 0.10 -14.15 24.66
CA ASP A 182 0.65 -12.98 25.35
C ASP A 182 -0.11 -11.67 24.98
N GLY A 183 -0.94 -11.69 23.93
CA GLY A 183 -1.70 -10.54 23.44
C GLY A 183 -0.86 -9.51 22.68
N GLU A 184 0.40 -9.83 22.35
CA GLU A 184 1.29 -8.93 21.63
C GLU A 184 1.73 -9.53 20.29
N PHE A 185 1.95 -8.66 19.30
CA PHE A 185 2.51 -9.09 18.02
C PHE A 185 4.02 -9.16 18.09
N GLY A 186 4.60 -10.23 17.60
CA GLY A 186 6.02 -10.28 17.31
C GLY A 186 6.44 -9.20 16.31
N LEU A 187 7.69 -8.76 16.41
CA LEU A 187 8.26 -7.81 15.46
C LEU A 187 8.21 -8.38 14.04
N ALA A 188 7.99 -7.54 13.06
CA ALA A 188 7.99 -7.93 11.66
C ALA A 188 8.90 -6.99 10.84
N ASN A 189 9.77 -7.60 10.01
CA ASN A 189 10.69 -6.89 9.16
C ASN A 189 10.61 -7.40 7.73
N TYR A 190 10.39 -6.51 6.77
CA TYR A 190 10.20 -6.88 5.36
C TYR A 190 11.43 -7.58 4.74
N ASN A 191 12.63 -7.41 5.30
CA ASN A 191 13.84 -8.08 4.85
C ASN A 191 13.83 -9.59 5.15
N LEU A 192 12.97 -10.05 6.06
CA LEU A 192 12.84 -11.45 6.47
C LEU A 192 11.68 -12.17 5.76
N ILE A 193 11.06 -11.54 4.75
CA ILE A 193 9.97 -12.16 4.01
C ILE A 193 10.52 -13.26 3.09
N THR A 194 10.16 -14.51 3.43
CA THR A 194 10.46 -15.73 2.68
C THR A 194 9.14 -16.45 2.30
N PRO A 195 9.17 -17.52 1.52
CA PRO A 195 7.99 -18.35 1.27
C PRO A 195 7.36 -18.92 2.55
N MET A 196 8.15 -19.27 3.55
CA MET A 196 7.69 -19.82 4.83
C MET A 196 7.31 -18.70 5.81
N ASN A 197 8.02 -17.58 5.79
CA ASN A 197 7.77 -16.42 6.63
C ASN A 197 7.17 -15.25 5.81
N ALA A 198 5.92 -15.39 5.41
CA ALA A 198 5.27 -14.46 4.49
C ALA A 198 5.09 -13.02 5.06
N LEU A 199 5.09 -12.86 6.38
CA LEU A 199 4.94 -11.59 7.08
C LEU A 199 6.28 -10.99 7.53
N GLY A 200 7.38 -11.75 7.42
CA GLY A 200 8.70 -11.34 7.88
C GLY A 200 8.76 -11.21 9.40
N ILE A 201 8.11 -12.12 10.13
CA ILE A 201 8.17 -12.15 11.60
C ILE A 201 9.61 -12.41 12.03
N VAL A 202 10.09 -11.62 12.99
CA VAL A 202 11.46 -11.66 13.46
C VAL A 202 11.59 -12.79 14.49
N THR A 203 12.17 -13.90 14.04
CA THR A 203 12.51 -15.05 14.86
C THR A 203 13.90 -15.55 14.48
N ALA A 204 14.55 -16.33 15.35
CA ALA A 204 15.87 -16.90 15.07
C ALA A 204 15.85 -17.73 13.78
N ASP A 205 14.84 -18.60 13.64
CA ASP A 205 14.68 -19.47 12.48
C ASP A 205 14.33 -18.67 11.22
N GLY A 206 13.47 -17.66 11.32
CA GLY A 206 13.12 -16.77 10.22
C GLY A 206 14.33 -16.00 9.68
N ILE A 207 15.26 -15.61 10.54
CA ILE A 207 16.52 -14.97 10.12
C ILE A 207 17.45 -15.98 9.45
N ALA A 208 17.59 -17.18 10.04
CA ALA A 208 18.43 -18.22 9.47
C ALA A 208 17.93 -18.61 8.07
N GLU A 209 16.63 -18.82 7.90
CA GLU A 209 15.99 -19.09 6.60
C GLU A 209 16.21 -17.96 5.59
N ALA A 210 16.01 -16.71 6.01
CA ALA A 210 16.21 -15.55 5.15
C ALA A 210 17.68 -15.41 4.69
N LEU A 211 18.63 -15.70 5.58
CA LEU A 211 20.06 -15.72 5.22
C LEU A 211 20.38 -16.84 4.24
N GLU A 212 19.88 -18.05 4.46
CA GLU A 212 20.09 -19.18 3.55
C GLU A 212 19.51 -18.89 2.16
N GLU A 213 18.28 -18.35 2.11
CA GLU A 213 17.64 -17.99 0.83
C GLU A 213 18.41 -16.90 0.07
N ILE A 214 18.89 -15.87 0.76
CA ILE A 214 19.63 -14.78 0.12
C ILE A 214 21.02 -15.23 -0.33
N GLU A 215 21.70 -16.08 0.43
CA GLU A 215 22.99 -16.66 0.07
C GLU A 215 22.85 -17.53 -1.18
N GLY A 216 21.84 -18.40 -1.24
CA GLY A 216 21.58 -19.19 -2.45
C GLY A 216 21.27 -18.33 -3.70
N LYS A 217 20.66 -17.14 -3.52
CA LYS A 217 20.46 -16.18 -4.62
C LYS A 217 21.76 -15.49 -5.04
N ILE A 218 22.64 -15.18 -4.09
CA ILE A 218 23.97 -14.61 -4.31
C ILE A 218 24.82 -15.60 -5.09
N ASP A 219 24.95 -16.82 -4.59
CA ASP A 219 25.74 -17.89 -5.21
C ASP A 219 25.32 -18.13 -6.68
N LYS A 220 24.01 -18.13 -6.92
CA LYS A 220 23.49 -18.29 -8.28
C LYS A 220 23.91 -17.16 -9.20
N VAL A 221 23.86 -15.90 -8.74
CA VAL A 221 24.25 -14.75 -9.58
C VAL A 221 25.76 -14.71 -9.75
N GLU A 222 26.55 -15.01 -8.72
CA GLU A 222 28.00 -15.12 -8.79
C GLU A 222 28.42 -16.23 -9.76
N GLN A 223 27.75 -17.38 -9.75
CA GLN A 223 27.98 -18.44 -10.72
C GLN A 223 27.65 -17.99 -12.16
N GLU A 224 26.52 -17.28 -12.35
CA GLU A 224 26.13 -16.76 -13.67
C GLU A 224 27.13 -15.73 -14.20
N ILE A 225 27.75 -14.92 -13.34
CA ILE A 225 28.81 -13.97 -13.68
C ILE A 225 30.12 -14.71 -13.96
N SER A 226 30.52 -15.65 -13.12
CA SER A 226 31.78 -16.40 -13.24
C SER A 226 31.84 -17.26 -14.51
N TYR A 227 30.72 -17.70 -15.04
CA TYR A 227 30.64 -18.45 -16.31
C TYR A 227 30.39 -17.55 -17.53
N GLU A 228 30.49 -16.22 -17.38
CA GLU A 228 30.37 -15.32 -18.52
C GLU A 228 31.63 -15.44 -19.42
N LYS A 229 31.37 -15.70 -20.68
CA LYS A 229 32.45 -16.06 -21.65
C LYS A 229 33.46 -14.95 -21.83
N GLY A 230 33.02 -13.70 -21.95
CA GLY A 230 33.93 -12.57 -22.18
C GLY A 230 34.85 -12.36 -20.99
N HIS A 231 34.34 -12.45 -19.77
CA HIS A 231 35.12 -12.34 -18.55
C HIS A 231 36.14 -13.48 -18.42
N LEU A 232 35.72 -14.73 -18.65
CA LEU A 232 36.60 -15.89 -18.60
C LEU A 232 37.75 -15.79 -19.63
N LEU A 233 37.45 -15.33 -20.83
CA LEU A 233 38.48 -15.13 -21.86
C LEU A 233 39.45 -14.03 -21.48
N ALA A 234 38.98 -12.90 -20.96
CA ALA A 234 39.83 -11.80 -20.51
C ALA A 234 40.70 -12.20 -19.30
N GLU A 235 40.17 -12.90 -18.33
CA GLU A 235 40.94 -13.44 -17.19
C GLU A 235 42.02 -14.42 -17.66
N ARG A 236 41.65 -15.35 -18.55
CA ARG A 236 42.60 -16.30 -19.15
C ARG A 236 43.73 -15.60 -19.86
N GLU A 237 43.44 -14.59 -20.69
CA GLU A 237 44.43 -13.83 -21.41
C GLU A 237 45.38 -13.09 -20.46
N ALA A 238 44.87 -12.47 -19.41
CA ALA A 238 45.66 -11.82 -18.35
C ALA A 238 46.60 -12.80 -17.63
N LEU A 239 46.11 -13.99 -17.24
CA LEU A 239 46.90 -15.02 -16.58
C LEU A 239 47.99 -15.60 -17.48
N VAL A 240 47.70 -15.80 -18.78
CA VAL A 240 48.68 -16.25 -19.78
C VAL A 240 49.77 -15.19 -20.00
N ALA A 241 49.42 -13.91 -20.06
CA ALA A 241 50.36 -12.81 -20.15
C ALA A 241 51.30 -12.74 -18.93
N GLN A 242 50.72 -12.93 -17.72
CA GLN A 242 51.46 -12.98 -16.46
C GLN A 242 52.46 -14.17 -16.44
N LEU A 243 52.02 -15.32 -16.95
CA LEU A 243 52.84 -16.53 -17.03
C LEU A 243 53.97 -16.43 -18.06
N ALA A 244 53.75 -15.67 -19.12
CA ALA A 244 54.74 -15.40 -20.16
C ALA A 244 55.84 -14.39 -19.73
N GLY A 245 55.73 -13.77 -18.57
CA GLY A 245 56.68 -12.78 -18.08
C GLY A 245 56.63 -11.44 -18.79
N ASP A 246 55.57 -11.18 -19.56
CA ASP A 246 55.29 -9.87 -20.10
C ASP A 246 54.79 -8.95 -18.98
N ASP A 247 55.76 -8.39 -18.25
CA ASP A 247 55.51 -7.37 -17.22
C ASP A 247 55.14 -6.04 -17.90
N HIS A 248 53.99 -6.01 -18.52
CA HIS A 248 53.31 -4.75 -18.83
C HIS A 248 52.49 -4.38 -17.61
N GLY A 249 53.23 -3.79 -16.65
CA GLY A 249 52.60 -3.17 -15.49
C GLY A 249 51.45 -2.26 -15.91
N HIS A 250 50.40 -2.43 -15.24
CA HIS A 250 49.21 -1.59 -15.06
C HIS A 250 47.90 -2.27 -15.41
N GLY A 251 47.23 -2.58 -14.40
CA GLY A 251 45.80 -2.86 -14.44
C GLY A 251 45.30 -3.53 -13.17
N GLY A 252 45.65 -2.95 -12.03
CA GLY A 252 44.86 -3.27 -10.83
C GLY A 252 43.41 -2.97 -11.11
N TYR A 253 42.61 -4.01 -11.14
CA TYR A 253 41.17 -3.82 -11.05
C TYR A 253 40.84 -3.25 -9.67
N GLY A 254 41.15 -1.94 -9.52
CA GLY A 254 40.67 -1.12 -8.42
C GLY A 254 39.19 -0.90 -8.66
N HIS A 255 38.41 -1.20 -7.67
CA HIS A 255 37.06 -0.70 -7.58
C HIS A 255 37.03 0.78 -7.94
N GLY A 256 36.43 1.13 -9.09
CA GLY A 256 36.32 2.47 -9.58
C GLY A 256 35.57 3.33 -8.59
N GLY A 257 36.32 4.19 -7.91
CA GLY A 257 35.73 5.29 -7.16
C GLY A 257 34.95 6.17 -8.12
N HIS A 258 33.81 6.60 -7.67
CA HIS A 258 32.97 7.57 -8.33
C HIS A 258 33.78 8.79 -8.75
N GLY A 259 34.03 8.94 -10.04
CA GLY A 259 34.59 10.14 -10.62
C GLY A 259 33.58 11.26 -10.64
N ASP A 260 33.94 12.29 -9.99
CA ASP A 260 33.37 13.62 -10.00
C ASP A 260 33.25 14.11 -11.47
N HIS A 261 32.02 14.30 -11.94
CA HIS A 261 31.76 14.90 -13.24
C HIS A 261 31.88 16.42 -13.13
N GLY A 262 33.06 16.91 -13.50
CA GLY A 262 33.27 18.31 -13.79
C GLY A 262 32.40 18.75 -14.98
N HIS A 263 31.69 19.86 -14.78
CA HIS A 263 31.00 20.57 -15.84
C HIS A 263 32.01 21.25 -16.73
N ASP A 264 31.99 20.91 -18.02
CA ASP A 264 32.57 21.75 -19.08
C ASP A 264 31.45 22.29 -19.96
N ASP A 265 31.47 23.61 -20.04
CA ASP A 265 30.65 24.46 -20.88
C ASP A 265 30.78 24.10 -22.37
N HIS A 266 29.69 23.96 -23.06
CA HIS A 266 29.56 24.30 -24.48
C HIS A 266 28.23 24.96 -24.77
N ALA A 267 28.41 26.16 -25.32
CA ALA A 267 27.42 27.08 -25.84
C ALA A 267 26.75 26.56 -27.12
N ASP A 268 25.56 27.14 -27.36
CA ASP A 268 24.88 27.42 -28.59
C ASP A 268 24.17 26.29 -29.34
N HIS A 269 22.84 26.31 -29.32
CA HIS A 269 22.02 26.52 -30.53
C HIS A 269 20.53 26.78 -30.18
N ASP A 270 20.10 27.91 -30.70
CA ASP A 270 18.80 28.42 -31.13
C ASP A 270 17.49 27.61 -30.92
N GLY A 271 16.57 28.23 -30.23
CA GLY A 271 15.30 28.75 -30.75
C GLY A 271 14.17 27.76 -30.99
N HIS A 272 13.19 27.74 -30.11
CA HIS A 272 11.77 27.81 -30.51
C HIS A 272 10.91 28.23 -29.34
N ASP A 273 10.21 29.34 -29.59
CA ASP A 273 9.15 29.94 -28.80
C ASP A 273 7.99 28.98 -28.56
N HIS A 274 7.53 28.86 -27.32
CA HIS A 274 6.10 28.74 -27.00
C HIS A 274 5.79 29.43 -25.69
N ASP A 275 5.12 30.52 -25.88
CA ASP A 275 4.41 31.39 -24.97
C ASP A 275 3.31 30.63 -24.20
N HIS A 276 3.32 30.67 -22.89
CA HIS A 276 2.10 30.64 -22.06
C HIS A 276 2.34 31.27 -20.69
N GLY A 277 1.76 32.40 -20.57
CA GLY A 277 1.10 33.14 -19.55
C GLY A 277 1.43 32.85 -18.09
N GLY A 278 1.97 33.88 -17.45
CA GLY A 278 2.19 33.96 -16.03
C GLY A 278 0.94 34.10 -15.17
N HIS A 279 1.10 33.73 -13.93
CA HIS A 279 0.47 34.45 -12.83
C HIS A 279 1.42 34.42 -11.64
N GLY A 280 1.89 35.63 -11.30
CA GLY A 280 2.59 35.88 -10.07
C GLY A 280 1.65 35.91 -8.88
N HIS A 281 2.16 35.54 -7.74
CA HIS A 281 1.73 36.09 -6.47
C HIS A 281 2.96 36.28 -5.58
N GLU A 282 3.28 37.56 -5.42
CA GLU A 282 4.01 38.07 -4.29
C GLU A 282 3.25 37.75 -3.00
N ASN A 283 3.94 37.38 -1.95
CA ASN A 283 3.70 38.01 -0.66
C ASN A 283 4.91 37.89 0.27
N GLN A 284 5.28 39.06 0.73
CA GLN A 284 6.22 39.44 1.75
C GLN A 284 5.75 39.02 3.15
N GLY A 285 6.74 38.99 4.07
CA GLY A 285 6.55 39.02 5.52
C GLY A 285 7.57 38.10 6.18
N ASP A 286 8.74 38.47 6.50
CA ASP A 286 9.37 39.44 7.44
C ASP A 286 9.09 39.09 8.92
N HIS A 287 10.18 39.24 9.68
CA HIS A 287 10.45 39.09 11.11
C HIS A 287 11.04 37.73 11.50
N GLY A 288 12.23 37.63 11.96
CA GLY A 288 13.11 38.59 12.70
C GLY A 288 13.45 38.01 14.05
N HIS A 289 14.75 38.02 14.35
CA HIS A 289 15.36 37.99 15.70
C HIS A 289 15.23 36.72 16.55
N ASP A 290 16.14 36.30 17.33
CA ASP A 290 17.47 36.77 17.79
C ASP A 290 18.21 35.60 18.45
N ASP A 291 19.51 35.62 18.29
CA ASP A 291 20.56 35.66 19.31
C ASP A 291 20.79 34.49 20.29
N HIS A 292 21.98 34.22 20.33
CA HIS A 292 23.05 34.07 21.32
C HIS A 292 23.77 32.72 21.24
N ALA A 293 25.02 32.84 20.83
CA ALA A 293 26.22 32.97 21.66
C ALA A 293 26.44 31.72 22.52
N GLY A 294 27.51 31.07 22.51
CA GLY A 294 28.90 31.41 22.36
C GLY A 294 29.70 30.46 23.21
N HIS A 295 30.94 30.49 22.98
CA HIS A 295 32.05 30.11 23.85
C HIS A 295 32.59 28.70 23.75
N ASP A 296 33.75 28.71 23.12
CA ASP A 296 35.08 28.55 23.75
C ASP A 296 35.39 27.09 24.07
N GLY A 297 36.39 26.52 23.63
CA GLY A 297 37.77 26.99 23.35
C GLY A 297 38.71 25.97 23.99
N HIS A 298 39.88 25.95 23.45
CA HIS A 298 41.09 25.38 24.04
C HIS A 298 41.29 23.88 23.97
N ASP A 299 42.23 23.52 23.25
CA ASP A 299 43.69 23.63 23.31
C ASP A 299 44.37 22.30 23.58
N HIS A 300 45.42 22.20 22.83
CA HIS A 300 46.75 21.65 23.11
C HIS A 300 46.96 20.14 22.89
N ASP A 301 47.67 19.93 21.77
CA ASP A 301 49.07 19.50 21.80
C ASP A 301 49.42 18.39 22.77
N ASP A 302 49.78 17.29 22.21
CA ASP A 302 51.03 16.62 22.68
C ASP A 302 51.61 15.79 21.52
N HIS A 303 52.64 16.40 20.92
CA HIS A 303 53.68 15.71 20.19
C HIS A 303 54.49 14.90 21.17
N VAL A 304 54.50 13.59 20.99
CA VAL A 304 55.57 12.76 21.54
C VAL A 304 56.45 12.25 20.41
N ASP A 305 57.53 12.96 20.29
CA ASP A 305 58.74 12.59 19.57
C ASP A 305 59.42 11.42 20.30
N HIS A 306 59.68 10.32 19.66
CA HIS A 306 60.65 9.32 20.06
C HIS A 306 61.43 8.87 18.87
N GLY A 307 62.58 9.45 18.63
CA GLY A 307 63.89 8.95 18.98
C GLY A 307 64.30 7.80 18.06
N HIS A 308 65.08 8.19 17.03
CA HIS A 308 65.97 7.27 16.31
C HIS A 308 67.02 6.72 17.26
N ASP A 309 67.16 5.41 17.30
CA ASP A 309 68.47 4.75 17.46
C ASP A 309 68.39 3.43 16.64
N GLY A 310 69.10 3.23 15.85
CA GLY A 310 70.19 2.82 15.09
C GLY A 310 70.68 1.42 15.44
N HIS A 311 71.10 0.76 14.33
CA HIS A 311 72.01 -0.37 14.23
C HIS A 311 71.44 -1.78 14.28
N GLY A 312 71.64 -2.45 13.18
CA GLY A 312 71.69 -3.89 13.03
C GLY A 312 71.64 -4.31 11.57
N HIS A 313 72.73 -4.13 10.86
CA HIS A 313 73.00 -4.97 9.69
C HIS A 313 73.21 -6.37 10.25
N ASP A 314 72.49 -7.33 9.67
CA ASP A 314 73.06 -8.54 9.07
C ASP A 314 71.95 -9.56 8.85
N ASP A 315 72.07 -10.19 7.76
CA ASP A 315 71.51 -11.39 7.21
C ASP A 315 70.50 -11.17 6.09
N HIS A 316 71.10 -11.02 4.91
CA HIS A 316 70.48 -11.43 3.66
C HIS A 316 70.17 -12.93 3.73
N ALA A 317 68.97 -13.26 4.28
CA ALA A 317 68.33 -14.51 3.92
C ALA A 317 67.86 -14.36 2.48
N ASP A 318 68.50 -15.07 1.61
CA ASP A 318 68.13 -15.34 0.24
C ASP A 318 66.70 -15.92 0.23
N HIS A 319 65.70 -15.05 0.16
CA HIS A 319 64.32 -15.46 -0.15
C HIS A 319 64.32 -15.78 -1.64
N GLY A 320 64.79 -16.98 -1.98
CA GLY A 320 64.49 -17.58 -3.25
C GLY A 320 62.98 -17.49 -3.46
N HIS A 321 62.59 -16.56 -4.29
CA HIS A 321 61.22 -16.47 -4.77
C HIS A 321 60.84 -17.85 -5.27
N ASP A 322 59.81 -18.45 -4.67
CA ASP A 322 59.26 -19.71 -5.13
C ASP A 322 58.44 -19.50 -6.38
N ASP A 323 59.14 -19.05 -7.45
CA ASP A 323 58.54 -18.77 -8.78
C ASP A 323 57.83 -20.01 -9.31
N GLY A 324 58.23 -21.19 -8.91
CA GLY A 324 57.60 -22.44 -9.28
C GLY A 324 56.21 -22.65 -8.64
N ALA A 325 56.02 -22.18 -7.40
CA ALA A 325 54.70 -22.30 -6.73
C ALA A 325 53.69 -21.31 -7.36
N LEU A 326 54.11 -20.09 -7.67
CA LEU A 326 53.26 -19.10 -8.36
C LEU A 326 52.88 -19.57 -9.74
N GLN A 327 53.87 -20.09 -10.52
CA GLN A 327 53.60 -20.64 -11.84
C GLN A 327 52.58 -21.79 -11.79
N ALA A 328 52.71 -22.71 -10.86
CA ALA A 328 51.77 -23.82 -10.69
C ALA A 328 50.34 -23.33 -10.37
N VAL A 329 50.19 -22.28 -9.55
CA VAL A 329 48.87 -21.67 -9.24
C VAL A 329 48.24 -21.02 -10.47
N LEU A 330 49.02 -20.29 -11.26
CA LEU A 330 48.55 -19.66 -12.52
C LEU A 330 48.13 -20.70 -13.54
N GLU A 331 48.94 -21.74 -13.76
CA GLU A 331 48.64 -22.86 -14.68
C GLU A 331 47.35 -23.61 -14.22
N ALA A 332 47.18 -23.87 -12.92
CA ALA A 332 45.98 -24.49 -12.38
C ALA A 332 44.72 -23.64 -12.62
N ARG A 333 44.83 -22.32 -12.45
CA ARG A 333 43.70 -21.41 -12.70
C ARG A 333 43.34 -21.33 -14.19
N ILE A 334 44.35 -21.29 -15.09
CA ILE A 334 44.08 -21.32 -16.53
C ILE A 334 43.38 -22.62 -16.92
N HIS A 335 43.80 -23.75 -16.37
CA HIS A 335 43.16 -25.04 -16.63
C HIS A 335 41.70 -25.05 -16.17
N GLU A 336 41.41 -24.51 -14.98
CA GLU A 336 40.05 -24.38 -14.45
C GLU A 336 39.18 -23.50 -15.39
N ILE A 337 39.70 -22.37 -15.86
CA ILE A 337 39.01 -21.51 -16.83
C ILE A 337 38.73 -22.24 -18.16
N ASP A 338 39.69 -23.03 -18.66
CA ASP A 338 39.50 -23.83 -19.87
C ASP A 338 38.39 -24.89 -19.67
N GLU A 339 38.32 -25.53 -18.51
CA GLU A 339 37.19 -26.42 -18.15
C GLU A 339 35.86 -25.69 -18.07
N MET A 340 35.82 -24.49 -17.48
CA MET A 340 34.61 -23.67 -17.40
C MET A 340 34.16 -23.24 -18.82
N LEU A 341 35.08 -22.84 -19.70
CA LEU A 341 34.78 -22.48 -21.09
C LEU A 341 34.28 -23.66 -21.93
N ALA A 342 34.65 -24.88 -21.58
CA ALA A 342 34.19 -26.10 -22.24
C ALA A 342 32.85 -26.61 -21.66
N SER A 343 32.36 -26.04 -20.58
CA SER A 343 31.15 -26.51 -19.91
C SER A 343 29.88 -25.98 -20.58
N ASP A 344 28.75 -26.72 -20.40
CA ASP A 344 27.43 -26.31 -20.87
C ASP A 344 26.87 -25.08 -20.11
N LYS A 345 27.55 -24.65 -19.06
CA LYS A 345 27.14 -23.53 -18.21
C LYS A 345 27.63 -22.17 -18.72
N VAL A 346 28.54 -22.15 -19.66
CA VAL A 346 29.07 -20.91 -20.26
C VAL A 346 27.94 -20.07 -20.83
N THR A 347 27.88 -18.81 -20.38
CA THR A 347 26.93 -17.81 -20.86
C THR A 347 27.63 -16.74 -21.69
N ILE A 348 26.88 -16.15 -22.64
CA ILE A 348 27.33 -14.98 -23.41
C ILE A 348 26.37 -13.87 -23.04
N LEU A 349 26.85 -12.87 -22.31
CA LEU A 349 26.08 -11.71 -21.91
C LEU A 349 26.46 -10.51 -22.80
N THR A 350 25.51 -9.63 -23.01
CA THR A 350 25.81 -8.27 -23.48
C THR A 350 26.29 -7.44 -22.30
N ASP A 351 27.07 -6.37 -22.56
CA ASP A 351 27.56 -5.47 -21.51
C ASP A 351 26.43 -5.00 -20.58
N ALA A 352 25.29 -4.61 -21.14
CA ALA A 352 24.13 -4.21 -20.36
C ALA A 352 23.54 -5.35 -19.50
N ALA A 353 23.61 -6.59 -19.97
CA ALA A 353 23.13 -7.74 -19.21
C ALA A 353 24.10 -8.13 -18.09
N TYR A 354 25.39 -7.97 -18.32
CA TYR A 354 26.44 -8.17 -17.33
C TYR A 354 26.32 -7.13 -16.21
N GLU A 355 26.27 -5.85 -16.55
CA GLU A 355 26.07 -4.74 -15.60
C GLU A 355 24.79 -4.92 -14.77
N ALA A 356 23.68 -5.36 -15.41
CA ALA A 356 22.45 -5.66 -14.68
C ALA A 356 22.57 -6.81 -13.67
N LYS A 357 23.47 -7.79 -13.91
CA LYS A 357 23.77 -8.86 -12.96
C LYS A 357 24.65 -8.37 -11.81
N GLU A 358 25.65 -7.54 -12.08
CA GLU A 358 26.46 -6.91 -11.03
C GLU A 358 25.59 -6.04 -10.11
N ASP A 359 24.71 -5.22 -10.67
CA ASP A 359 23.73 -4.45 -9.92
C ASP A 359 22.82 -5.33 -9.06
N LYS A 360 22.41 -6.48 -9.60
CA LYS A 360 21.60 -7.44 -8.87
C LYS A 360 22.39 -8.05 -7.71
N LEU A 361 23.64 -8.46 -7.94
CA LEU A 361 24.53 -9.00 -6.92
C LEU A 361 24.73 -7.99 -5.78
N TYR A 362 25.07 -6.75 -6.12
CA TYR A 362 25.22 -5.67 -5.15
C TYR A 362 23.96 -5.48 -4.28
N ARG A 363 22.76 -5.50 -4.89
CA ARG A 363 21.49 -5.40 -4.13
C ARG A 363 21.27 -6.59 -3.21
N LEU A 364 21.61 -7.81 -3.64
CA LEU A 364 21.49 -9.01 -2.82
C LEU A 364 22.47 -8.98 -1.64
N GLN A 365 23.72 -8.58 -1.86
CA GLN A 365 24.74 -8.45 -0.81
C GLN A 365 24.31 -7.39 0.22
N ARG A 366 23.77 -6.26 -0.21
CA ARG A 366 23.19 -5.26 0.71
C ARG A 366 21.98 -5.79 1.47
N HIS A 367 21.16 -6.62 0.86
CA HIS A 367 20.04 -7.26 1.54
C HIS A 367 20.53 -8.23 2.61
N ARG A 368 21.51 -9.08 2.29
CA ARG A 368 22.17 -9.96 3.28
C ARG A 368 22.72 -9.17 4.47
N GLN A 369 23.42 -8.07 4.21
CA GLN A 369 23.94 -7.22 5.28
C GLN A 369 22.82 -6.70 6.18
N ARG A 370 21.70 -6.25 5.65
CA ARG A 370 20.56 -5.80 6.46
C ARG A 370 19.96 -6.91 7.32
N ILE A 371 19.88 -8.13 6.81
CA ILE A 371 19.42 -9.28 7.61
C ILE A 371 20.43 -9.57 8.74
N GLN A 372 21.73 -9.47 8.48
CA GLN A 372 22.75 -9.61 9.51
C GLN A 372 22.68 -8.52 10.57
N GLU A 373 22.44 -7.27 10.16
CA GLU A 373 22.20 -6.14 11.07
C GLU A 373 20.99 -6.39 11.99
N ILE A 374 19.86 -6.91 11.44
CA ILE A 374 18.70 -7.30 12.25
C ILE A 374 19.12 -8.32 13.30
N ARG A 375 19.90 -9.35 12.94
CA ARG A 375 20.40 -10.35 13.85
C ARG A 375 21.25 -9.77 14.97
N GLU A 376 22.10 -8.79 14.67
CA GLU A 376 23.00 -8.17 15.63
C GLU A 376 22.29 -7.17 16.57
N PHE A 377 21.42 -6.32 16.01
CA PHE A 377 20.75 -5.25 16.77
C PHE A 377 19.58 -5.73 17.63
N GLU A 378 18.82 -6.70 17.17
CA GLU A 378 17.65 -7.17 17.90
C GLU A 378 18.00 -8.32 18.88
N PHE A 379 19.21 -8.91 18.73
CA PHE A 379 19.69 -10.00 19.56
C PHE A 379 20.48 -9.59 20.81
N ASP A 380 20.78 -8.34 21.01
CA ASP A 380 21.68 -7.90 22.09
C ASP A 380 21.15 -8.28 23.50
N GLY A 381 20.99 -9.57 23.72
CA GLY A 381 20.70 -10.21 25.01
C GLY A 381 19.21 -10.29 25.38
N ASN A 382 18.27 -9.85 24.53
CA ASN A 382 16.84 -9.95 24.81
C ASN A 382 16.15 -11.03 23.95
N LEU A 383 16.49 -12.30 24.23
CA LEU A 383 15.86 -13.46 23.59
C LEU A 383 14.32 -13.46 23.73
N SER A 384 13.78 -12.85 24.80
CA SER A 384 12.33 -12.78 25.02
C SER A 384 11.58 -11.96 23.97
N ALA A 385 12.20 -10.95 23.33
CA ALA A 385 11.56 -10.18 22.27
C ALA A 385 11.31 -11.00 20.99
N TRP A 386 11.98 -12.13 20.83
CA TRP A 386 11.85 -13.02 19.68
C TRP A 386 10.82 -14.12 19.89
N GLU A 387 10.58 -14.46 21.15
CA GLU A 387 9.59 -15.45 21.51
C GLU A 387 8.17 -14.90 21.32
N VAL A 388 7.97 -13.57 21.42
CA VAL A 388 6.68 -12.89 21.29
C VAL A 388 5.97 -13.22 19.96
N GLY A 389 6.71 -13.38 18.87
CA GLY A 389 6.10 -13.67 17.56
C GLY A 389 5.90 -15.17 17.27
N MET A 390 6.35 -16.05 18.15
CA MET A 390 6.31 -17.49 17.89
C MET A 390 4.89 -18.05 18.01
N ASP A 391 4.09 -17.50 18.91
CA ASP A 391 2.69 -17.91 19.15
C ASP A 391 1.65 -17.10 18.38
N ASP A 392 2.09 -16.17 17.50
CA ASP A 392 1.20 -15.49 16.57
C ASP A 392 0.47 -16.49 15.67
N ARG A 393 -0.78 -16.18 15.34
CA ARG A 393 -1.59 -17.02 14.45
C ARG A 393 -1.83 -16.32 13.14
N ILE A 394 -1.44 -16.96 12.03
CA ILE A 394 -1.52 -16.40 10.68
C ILE A 394 -2.59 -17.15 9.89
N VAL A 395 -3.64 -16.44 9.49
CA VAL A 395 -4.77 -17.03 8.78
C VAL A 395 -4.97 -16.41 7.39
N LYS A 396 -5.45 -17.21 6.45
CA LYS A 396 -5.74 -16.84 5.06
C LYS A 396 -7.12 -17.34 4.66
N GLY A 397 -7.72 -16.68 3.67
CA GLY A 397 -9.04 -17.05 3.14
C GLY A 397 -10.18 -16.44 3.93
N GLU A 398 -10.20 -16.57 5.24
CA GLU A 398 -11.17 -15.93 6.13
C GLU A 398 -10.51 -15.54 7.46
N PHE A 399 -11.09 -14.58 8.15
CA PHE A 399 -10.72 -14.21 9.50
C PHE A 399 -11.96 -13.94 10.35
N HIS A 400 -11.83 -14.17 11.65
CA HIS A 400 -12.96 -14.17 12.58
C HIS A 400 -12.86 -13.03 13.59
N LEU A 401 -14.00 -12.53 14.01
CA LEU A 401 -14.13 -11.43 14.98
C LEU A 401 -15.21 -11.76 16.02
N PRO A 402 -14.98 -11.46 17.29
CA PRO A 402 -16.01 -11.56 18.31
C PRO A 402 -17.01 -10.41 18.22
N VAL A 403 -18.29 -10.70 18.35
CA VAL A 403 -19.34 -9.67 18.44
C VAL A 403 -19.29 -8.95 19.78
N GLY A 404 -19.43 -7.62 19.77
CA GLY A 404 -19.48 -6.80 20.98
C GLY A 404 -18.12 -6.40 21.56
N GLN A 405 -17.00 -6.94 21.06
CA GLN A 405 -15.65 -6.56 21.47
C GLN A 405 -15.07 -5.53 20.52
N GLU A 406 -14.38 -4.52 21.05
CA GLU A 406 -13.63 -3.57 20.21
C GLU A 406 -12.44 -4.27 19.58
N VAL A 407 -12.25 -4.05 18.29
CA VAL A 407 -11.13 -4.60 17.51
C VAL A 407 -10.30 -3.46 16.94
N GLU A 408 -9.01 -3.45 17.27
CA GLU A 408 -8.02 -2.58 16.63
C GLU A 408 -7.40 -3.30 15.45
N PHE A 409 -7.57 -2.76 14.27
CA PHE A 409 -6.87 -3.23 13.08
C PHE A 409 -5.59 -2.45 12.85
N VAL A 410 -4.51 -3.18 12.61
CA VAL A 410 -3.24 -2.65 12.10
C VAL A 410 -3.11 -3.11 10.64
N PHE A 411 -3.02 -2.16 9.72
CA PHE A 411 -2.96 -2.46 8.29
C PHE A 411 -1.55 -2.25 7.77
N ARG A 412 -1.03 -3.24 7.05
CA ARG A 412 0.27 -3.19 6.38
C ARG A 412 0.16 -3.63 4.93
N SER A 413 1.08 -3.21 4.11
CA SER A 413 1.19 -3.65 2.72
C SER A 413 2.60 -4.08 2.39
N ARG A 414 2.71 -5.15 1.59
CA ARG A 414 3.98 -5.68 1.09
C ARG A 414 4.52 -4.92 -0.13
N ASP A 415 3.64 -4.49 -1.03
CA ASP A 415 4.02 -4.12 -2.39
C ASP A 415 3.48 -2.75 -2.82
N VAL A 416 2.19 -2.61 -3.03
CA VAL A 416 1.54 -1.37 -3.49
C VAL A 416 0.49 -0.91 -2.47
N ILE A 417 -0.10 0.25 -2.69
CA ILE A 417 -1.22 0.70 -1.86
C ILE A 417 -2.46 -0.12 -2.22
N HIS A 418 -3.03 -0.79 -1.21
CA HIS A 418 -4.36 -1.39 -1.24
C HIS A 418 -5.30 -0.60 -0.33
N SER A 419 -6.55 -1.00 -0.26
CA SER A 419 -7.50 -0.42 0.70
C SER A 419 -8.38 -1.51 1.26
N ALA A 420 -8.28 -1.73 2.56
CA ALA A 420 -9.15 -2.62 3.28
C ALA A 420 -10.54 -1.97 3.37
N TYR A 421 -11.51 -2.52 2.66
CA TYR A 421 -12.88 -2.03 2.60
C TYR A 421 -13.86 -3.11 3.04
N MET A 422 -14.57 -2.85 4.10
CA MET A 422 -15.57 -3.75 4.69
C MET A 422 -16.95 -3.05 4.68
N PRO A 423 -17.75 -3.22 3.61
CA PRO A 423 -18.96 -2.44 3.37
C PRO A 423 -19.99 -2.49 4.50
N ALA A 424 -20.27 -3.68 5.02
CA ALA A 424 -21.26 -3.87 6.08
C ALA A 424 -20.84 -3.22 7.40
N PHE A 425 -19.54 -3.10 7.63
CA PHE A 425 -18.98 -2.43 8.81
C PHE A 425 -18.82 -0.92 8.63
N ARG A 426 -19.07 -0.37 7.43
CA ARG A 426 -18.78 1.04 7.07
C ARG A 426 -17.34 1.44 7.34
N ALA A 427 -16.43 0.48 7.17
CA ALA A 427 -15.01 0.60 7.45
C ALA A 427 -14.20 0.62 6.17
N GLN A 428 -13.25 1.55 6.10
CA GLN A 428 -12.26 1.63 5.04
C GLN A 428 -10.97 2.24 5.56
N MET A 429 -9.84 1.57 5.28
CA MET A 429 -8.52 2.11 5.55
C MET A 429 -7.54 1.69 4.45
N ASN A 430 -6.67 2.60 4.02
CA ASN A 430 -5.62 2.27 3.07
C ASN A 430 -4.49 1.50 3.77
N THR A 431 -3.96 0.49 3.11
CA THR A 431 -2.75 -0.21 3.49
C THR A 431 -1.60 0.33 2.65
N VAL A 432 -0.57 0.87 3.29
CA VAL A 432 0.51 1.59 2.62
C VAL A 432 1.84 0.89 2.88
N PRO A 433 2.65 0.60 1.83
CA PRO A 433 3.97 0.01 2.04
C PRO A 433 4.84 0.88 2.94
N GLY A 434 5.42 0.27 3.97
CA GLY A 434 6.31 0.93 4.94
C GLY A 434 5.63 1.84 5.97
N VAL A 435 4.29 2.01 5.92
CA VAL A 435 3.54 2.83 6.87
C VAL A 435 2.37 2.04 7.44
N PRO A 436 2.42 1.58 8.69
CA PRO A 436 1.27 0.96 9.33
C PRO A 436 0.16 2.00 9.54
N THR A 437 -1.06 1.68 9.11
CA THR A 437 -2.25 2.48 9.40
C THR A 437 -3.15 1.75 10.39
N ARG A 438 -4.00 2.46 11.10
CA ARG A 438 -4.83 1.90 12.16
C ARG A 438 -6.28 2.34 12.02
N PHE A 439 -7.14 1.49 12.51
CA PHE A 439 -8.59 1.71 12.54
C PHE A 439 -9.18 0.79 13.60
N LYS A 440 -10.21 1.25 14.32
CA LYS A 440 -10.90 0.41 15.30
C LYS A 440 -12.40 0.37 15.05
N MET A 441 -13.01 -0.76 15.38
CA MET A 441 -14.44 -0.95 15.29
C MET A 441 -14.94 -2.00 16.31
N THR A 442 -16.22 -1.90 16.64
CA THR A 442 -16.91 -2.92 17.42
C THR A 442 -17.99 -3.56 16.55
N PRO A 443 -17.84 -4.84 16.14
CA PRO A 443 -18.90 -5.58 15.44
C PRO A 443 -20.13 -5.74 16.34
N THR A 444 -21.34 -5.51 15.80
CA THR A 444 -22.59 -5.54 16.58
C THR A 444 -23.54 -6.66 16.15
N ILE A 445 -23.33 -7.29 15.03
CA ILE A 445 -24.22 -8.31 14.46
C ILE A 445 -23.36 -9.48 13.98
N THR A 446 -23.66 -10.70 14.48
CA THR A 446 -23.00 -11.93 14.02
C THR A 446 -23.36 -12.24 12.57
N THR A 447 -22.51 -12.99 11.89
CA THR A 447 -22.75 -13.42 10.50
C THR A 447 -24.07 -14.17 10.37
N ASP A 448 -24.40 -15.07 11.29
CA ASP A 448 -25.65 -15.83 11.27
C ASP A 448 -26.89 -14.94 11.52
N SER A 449 -26.76 -13.96 12.40
CA SER A 449 -27.84 -12.99 12.61
C SER A 449 -28.06 -12.14 11.35
N MET A 450 -27.00 -11.74 10.66
CA MET A 450 -27.12 -10.97 9.41
C MET A 450 -27.73 -11.81 8.29
N ARG A 451 -27.38 -13.10 8.16
CA ARG A 451 -28.03 -14.05 7.23
C ARG A 451 -29.53 -14.09 7.45
N THR A 452 -29.94 -14.11 8.71
CA THR A 452 -31.37 -14.08 9.10
C THR A 452 -32.03 -12.77 8.72
N VAL A 453 -31.40 -11.62 9.02
CA VAL A 453 -31.93 -10.27 8.71
C VAL A 453 -32.10 -10.05 7.21
N LEU A 454 -31.15 -10.54 6.41
CA LEU A 454 -31.17 -10.41 4.95
C LEU A 454 -32.02 -11.48 4.28
N ASN A 455 -32.42 -12.53 5.00
CA ASN A 455 -33.05 -13.74 4.45
C ASN A 455 -32.17 -14.35 3.32
N ASP A 456 -30.87 -14.36 3.54
CA ASP A 456 -29.85 -14.87 2.64
C ASP A 456 -28.89 -15.80 3.44
N PRO A 457 -29.05 -17.12 3.34
CA PRO A 457 -28.22 -18.08 4.06
C PRO A 457 -26.78 -18.14 3.58
N GLU A 458 -26.52 -17.67 2.36
CA GLU A 458 -25.17 -17.67 1.76
C GLU A 458 -24.41 -16.34 2.01
N PHE A 459 -24.99 -15.43 2.77
CA PHE A 459 -24.34 -14.16 3.09
C PHE A 459 -23.14 -14.38 3.97
N ASP A 460 -22.02 -13.76 3.58
CA ASP A 460 -20.83 -13.57 4.42
C ASP A 460 -20.43 -12.08 4.42
N TYR A 461 -19.89 -11.60 5.52
CA TYR A 461 -19.17 -10.35 5.51
C TYR A 461 -17.91 -10.49 4.69
N VAL A 462 -17.46 -9.40 4.09
CA VAL A 462 -16.32 -9.44 3.18
C VAL A 462 -15.40 -8.24 3.39
N LEU A 463 -14.12 -8.51 3.36
CA LEU A 463 -13.03 -7.55 3.18
C LEU A 463 -12.66 -7.51 1.70
N LEU A 464 -12.77 -6.35 1.08
CA LEU A 464 -12.48 -6.10 -0.33
C LEU A 464 -11.31 -5.13 -0.47
N CYS A 465 -10.56 -5.25 -1.55
CA CYS A 465 -9.69 -4.17 -1.98
C CYS A 465 -10.49 -3.21 -2.87
N ASN A 466 -10.63 -1.92 -2.48
CA ASN A 466 -11.29 -0.90 -3.31
C ASN A 466 -10.33 0.15 -3.89
N LYS A 467 -9.02 -0.14 -3.86
CA LYS A 467 -7.96 0.65 -4.52
C LYS A 467 -7.35 -0.17 -5.65
N VAL A 468 -7.36 0.36 -6.88
CA VAL A 468 -6.76 -0.35 -8.02
C VAL A 468 -5.29 -0.67 -7.73
N CYS A 469 -4.99 -1.94 -7.56
CA CYS A 469 -3.68 -2.44 -7.14
C CYS A 469 -2.99 -3.34 -8.20
N GLY A 470 -3.62 -3.59 -9.34
CA GLY A 470 -3.05 -4.38 -10.43
C GLY A 470 -4.09 -5.25 -11.15
N ALA A 471 -3.62 -6.23 -11.92
CA ALA A 471 -4.44 -7.01 -12.87
C ALA A 471 -5.56 -7.83 -12.21
N ALA A 472 -5.33 -8.42 -11.03
CA ALA A 472 -6.32 -9.21 -10.31
C ALA A 472 -6.98 -8.45 -9.14
N HIS A 473 -6.92 -7.12 -9.15
CA HIS A 473 -7.57 -6.26 -8.15
C HIS A 473 -9.04 -6.64 -7.89
N PHE A 474 -9.80 -6.98 -8.93
CA PHE A 474 -11.22 -7.31 -8.85
C PHE A 474 -11.53 -8.57 -8.02
N ASN A 475 -10.54 -9.43 -7.81
CA ASN A 475 -10.69 -10.69 -7.05
C ASN A 475 -9.99 -10.67 -5.69
N MET A 476 -9.43 -9.53 -5.29
CA MET A 476 -8.74 -9.39 -4.01
C MET A 476 -9.74 -9.17 -2.88
N GLN A 477 -10.14 -10.28 -2.25
CA GLN A 477 -11.12 -10.32 -1.17
C GLN A 477 -10.79 -11.41 -0.14
N MET A 478 -11.32 -11.23 1.07
CA MET A 478 -11.22 -12.20 2.16
C MET A 478 -12.55 -12.22 2.92
N LYS A 479 -13.00 -13.38 3.36
CA LYS A 479 -14.22 -13.49 4.19
C LYS A 479 -13.97 -12.95 5.60
N VAL A 480 -15.02 -12.40 6.18
CA VAL A 480 -15.04 -11.97 7.59
C VAL A 480 -16.18 -12.66 8.28
N ILE A 481 -15.90 -13.40 9.31
CA ILE A 481 -16.89 -14.09 10.12
C ILE A 481 -17.00 -13.40 11.46
N VAL A 482 -18.20 -12.98 11.83
CA VAL A 482 -18.48 -12.42 13.17
C VAL A 482 -19.25 -13.44 13.97
N GLU A 483 -18.72 -13.81 15.12
CA GLU A 483 -19.21 -14.89 15.97
C GLU A 483 -19.43 -14.44 17.41
N THR A 484 -20.00 -15.32 18.24
CA THR A 484 -19.99 -15.11 19.69
C THR A 484 -18.58 -15.25 20.24
N GLU A 485 -18.34 -14.72 21.43
CA GLU A 485 -17.03 -14.81 22.08
C GLU A 485 -16.57 -16.25 22.25
N GLU A 486 -17.49 -17.17 22.61
CA GLU A 486 -17.16 -18.58 22.80
C GLU A 486 -16.78 -19.27 21.47
N GLN A 487 -17.51 -18.96 20.39
CA GLN A 487 -17.21 -19.52 19.06
C GLN A 487 -15.88 -19.00 18.54
N TYR A 488 -15.65 -17.69 18.70
CA TYR A 488 -14.38 -17.07 18.32
C TYR A 488 -13.19 -17.69 19.08
N ALA A 489 -13.31 -17.87 20.39
CA ALA A 489 -12.25 -18.47 21.20
C ALA A 489 -11.97 -19.93 20.77
N ALA A 490 -13.01 -20.71 20.47
CA ALA A 490 -12.86 -22.06 19.96
C ALA A 490 -12.15 -22.08 18.59
N TRP A 491 -12.58 -21.22 17.67
CA TRP A 491 -11.95 -21.11 16.36
C TRP A 491 -10.47 -20.68 16.46
N LEU A 492 -10.16 -19.68 17.32
CA LEU A 492 -8.79 -19.19 17.51
C LEU A 492 -7.87 -20.29 18.08
N ALA A 493 -8.38 -21.12 18.98
CA ALA A 493 -7.64 -22.24 19.56
C ALA A 493 -7.32 -23.35 18.52
N GLU A 494 -8.09 -23.45 17.44
CA GLU A 494 -7.83 -24.39 16.34
C GLU A 494 -6.75 -23.87 15.34
N GLN A 495 -6.40 -22.58 15.41
CA GLN A 495 -5.39 -22.00 14.52
C GLN A 495 -3.98 -22.36 14.99
N GLU A 496 -3.15 -22.80 14.07
CA GLU A 496 -1.75 -23.13 14.34
C GLU A 496 -0.94 -21.88 14.72
N GLU A 497 -0.07 -22.02 15.72
CA GLU A 497 0.92 -21.01 16.05
C GLU A 497 1.98 -20.91 14.96
N PHE A 498 2.56 -19.72 14.78
CA PHE A 498 3.54 -19.47 13.71
C PHE A 498 4.76 -20.39 13.80
N LEU A 499 5.27 -20.61 15.02
CA LEU A 499 6.32 -21.59 15.30
C LEU A 499 5.91 -22.42 16.51
N VAL A 500 5.68 -23.69 16.30
CA VAL A 500 5.43 -24.63 17.40
C VAL A 500 6.75 -24.80 18.17
N LYS A 501 6.75 -24.54 19.48
CA LYS A 501 7.93 -24.82 20.32
C LYS A 501 8.24 -26.31 20.22
N GLU A 502 9.41 -26.68 19.70
CA GLU A 502 9.90 -28.06 19.75
C GLU A 502 9.93 -28.52 21.21
N GLY A 503 9.03 -29.40 21.61
CA GLY A 503 8.94 -29.95 22.96
C GLY A 503 7.56 -29.93 23.62
N SER A 504 6.52 -29.37 22.98
CA SER A 504 5.15 -29.41 23.53
C SER A 504 4.43 -30.75 23.30
N ASP A 505 5.01 -31.66 22.51
CA ASP A 505 4.51 -33.01 22.24
C ASP A 505 5.20 -34.11 23.08
N GLU A 506 5.76 -33.80 24.25
CA GLU A 506 6.01 -34.88 25.20
C GLU A 506 4.65 -35.31 25.76
N PRO A 507 4.18 -36.54 25.42
CA PRO A 507 2.99 -37.06 26.10
C PRO A 507 3.33 -37.12 27.59
N GLU A 508 2.52 -36.46 28.42
CA GLU A 508 2.53 -36.67 29.87
C GLU A 508 2.53 -38.19 30.09
N LEU A 509 3.70 -38.72 30.42
CA LEU A 509 3.80 -40.05 30.96
C LEU A 509 3.01 -40.04 32.25
N GLU A 510 1.76 -40.54 32.20
CA GLU A 510 0.98 -40.94 33.33
C GLU A 510 1.92 -41.70 34.29
N GLN A 511 2.30 -41.04 35.37
CA GLN A 511 2.94 -41.70 36.48
C GLN A 511 1.97 -42.74 36.99
N ALA A 512 2.13 -43.95 36.53
CA ALA A 512 1.52 -45.12 37.13
C ALA A 512 1.89 -45.15 38.61
N VAL A 513 0.95 -44.73 39.42
CA VAL A 513 0.99 -44.89 40.88
C VAL A 513 0.96 -46.40 41.14
N THR A 514 2.09 -47.00 41.31
CA THR A 514 2.23 -48.33 41.91
C THR A 514 1.81 -48.23 43.36
N THR A 515 0.56 -48.52 43.63
CA THR A 515 0.08 -48.88 44.97
C THR A 515 0.63 -50.26 45.28
N GLU A 516 1.74 -50.32 46.02
CA GLU A 516 2.14 -51.51 46.78
C GLU A 516 1.09 -51.75 47.85
N GLU A 517 0.23 -52.75 47.67
CA GLU A 517 -0.56 -53.38 48.73
C GLU A 517 0.37 -54.09 49.67
N THR A 518 0.63 -53.44 50.81
CA THR A 518 1.24 -54.11 51.97
C THR A 518 0.14 -54.93 52.65
N THR A 519 0.11 -56.21 52.33
CA THR A 519 -0.64 -57.23 53.09
C THR A 519 -0.01 -57.43 54.45
N ASN A 520 -0.54 -56.82 55.48
CA ASN A 520 -0.27 -57.18 56.88
C ASN A 520 -1.12 -58.39 57.28
N VAL A 521 -0.47 -59.54 57.31
CA VAL A 521 -0.99 -60.72 58.02
C VAL A 521 -0.70 -60.56 59.49
N THR A 522 -1.69 -60.26 60.31
CA THR A 522 -1.61 -60.47 61.78
C THR A 522 -2.31 -61.76 62.12
N ALA A 523 -1.48 -62.74 62.52
CA ALA A 523 -1.93 -63.98 63.16
C ALA A 523 -2.42 -63.71 64.58
N SER A 524 -3.55 -64.29 64.89
CA SER A 524 -4.21 -64.35 66.18
C SER A 524 -3.41 -65.05 67.26
N LEU A 525 -3.51 -64.50 68.43
CA LEU A 525 -3.90 -65.24 69.63
C LEU A 525 -4.69 -64.34 70.53
#